data_5a508216580b48d9753097f1867902d9
#
_entry.id   5a508216580b48d9753097f1867902d9
#
_cell.length_a   1.000
_cell.length_b   1.000
_cell.length_c   1.000
_cell.angle_alpha   90.00
_cell.angle_beta   90.00
_cell.angle_gamma   90.00
#
_symmetry.space_group_name_H-M   'P 1'
#
loop_
_entity.id
_entity.type
_entity.pdbx_description
1 polymer ?
#
loop_
_entity_poly.entity_id
_entity_poly.type
_entity_poly.pdbx_seq_one_letter_code
_entity_poly.pdbx_strand_id
1 'polypeptide(L)'
;MSNDAKLSCPPEVLSRVLDGEAVLLHLGSGVYFGMNEVATRAWEQIRKGSTFGAIVDALHAEFDVSEDVLRRDLERFVDALVEKKLVAVN
;
A
#
# COMPACT_ATOMS: atom_id res chain seq x y z
N MET A 1 3.45 -4.85 -12.59
CA MET A 1 3.88 -3.48 -12.19
C MET A 1 5.40 -3.41 -12.19
N SER A 2 5.95 -2.34 -12.73
CA SER A 2 7.40 -2.15 -12.77
C SER A 2 7.98 -1.92 -11.37
N ASN A 3 9.19 -2.43 -11.13
CA ASN A 3 9.90 -2.16 -9.87
C ASN A 3 10.15 -0.67 -9.65
N ASP A 4 10.24 0.10 -10.73
CA ASP A 4 10.50 1.54 -10.67
C ASP A 4 9.23 2.38 -10.50
N ALA A 5 8.06 1.76 -10.52
CA ALA A 5 6.81 2.48 -10.33
C ALA A 5 6.79 3.17 -8.97
N LYS A 6 6.57 4.47 -8.97
CA LYS A 6 6.46 5.23 -7.72
C LYS A 6 5.02 5.28 -7.28
N LEU A 7 4.81 4.98 -6.01
CA LEU A 7 3.50 4.99 -5.40
C LEU A 7 3.41 6.17 -4.45
N SER A 8 2.31 6.89 -4.50
CA SER A 8 2.10 8.05 -3.66
C SER A 8 0.69 8.10 -3.10
N CYS A 9 0.54 8.78 -1.98
CA CYS A 9 -0.72 8.93 -1.29
C CYS A 9 -1.30 10.30 -1.63
N PRO A 10 -2.50 10.38 -2.25
CA PRO A 10 -3.13 11.68 -2.52
C PRO A 10 -3.43 12.45 -1.23
N PRO A 11 -3.44 13.79 -1.27
CA PRO A 11 -3.65 14.59 -0.05
C PRO A 11 -5.06 14.45 0.54
N GLU A 12 -6.03 13.96 -0.24
CA GLU A 12 -7.40 13.75 0.23
C GLU A 12 -7.58 12.47 1.06
N VAL A 13 -6.51 11.68 1.22
CA VAL A 13 -6.58 10.41 1.95
C VAL A 13 -6.05 10.61 3.36
N LEU A 14 -6.89 10.33 4.34
CA LEU A 14 -6.49 10.26 5.74
C LEU A 14 -6.22 8.82 6.11
N SER A 15 -5.26 8.62 7.00
CA SER A 15 -4.97 7.28 7.52
C SER A 15 -4.79 7.33 9.03
N ARG A 16 -5.21 6.25 9.69
CA ARG A 16 -5.02 6.06 11.12
C ARG A 16 -4.63 4.61 11.36
N VAL A 17 -3.63 4.40 12.20
CA VAL A 17 -3.21 3.06 12.58
C VAL A 17 -3.72 2.77 13.98
N LEU A 18 -4.48 1.67 14.12
CA LEU A 18 -5.02 1.20 15.39
C LEU A 18 -4.55 -0.24 15.58
N ASP A 19 -3.80 -0.50 16.65
CA ASP A 19 -3.30 -1.84 16.97
C ASP A 19 -2.52 -2.49 15.82
N GLY A 20 -1.74 -1.69 15.10
CA GLY A 20 -0.92 -2.19 13.99
C GLY A 20 -1.65 -2.36 12.67
N GLU A 21 -2.94 -1.99 12.62
CA GLU A 21 -3.74 -2.09 11.40
C GLU A 21 -4.24 -0.72 10.98
N ALA A 22 -3.98 -0.36 9.73
CA ALA A 22 -4.36 0.94 9.20
C ALA A 22 -5.79 0.95 8.67
N VAL A 23 -6.45 2.10 8.82
CA VAL A 23 -7.72 2.39 8.16
C VAL A 23 -7.51 3.67 7.35
N LEU A 24 -7.91 3.63 6.08
CA LEU A 24 -7.85 4.78 5.19
C LEU A 24 -9.24 5.33 4.96
N LEU A 25 -9.31 6.66 4.81
CA LEU A 25 -10.55 7.35 4.42
C LEU A 25 -10.24 8.33 3.31
N HIS A 26 -10.95 8.20 2.19
CA HIS A 26 -10.90 9.17 1.11
C HIS A 26 -11.93 10.26 1.39
N LEU A 27 -11.48 11.49 1.63
CA LEU A 27 -12.36 12.57 2.06
C LEU A 27 -13.40 12.94 1.00
N GLY A 28 -13.01 12.92 -0.28
CA GLY A 28 -13.92 13.30 -1.37
C GLY A 28 -15.06 12.31 -1.59
N SER A 29 -14.79 11.02 -1.49
CA SER A 29 -15.77 9.97 -1.79
C SER A 29 -16.40 9.32 -0.55
N GLY A 30 -15.76 9.49 0.62
CA GLY A 30 -16.19 8.83 1.85
C GLY A 30 -15.88 7.34 1.87
N VAL A 31 -15.02 6.86 0.97
CA VAL A 31 -14.65 5.44 0.94
C VAL A 31 -13.67 5.12 2.06
N TYR A 32 -13.97 4.06 2.81
CA TYR A 32 -13.07 3.49 3.82
C TYR A 32 -12.37 2.27 3.27
N PHE A 33 -11.16 2.04 3.74
CA PHE A 33 -10.40 0.84 3.40
C PHE A 33 -9.60 0.37 4.62
N GLY A 34 -9.95 -0.81 5.15
CA GLY A 34 -9.22 -1.41 6.27
C GLY A 34 -8.09 -2.30 5.79
N MET A 35 -6.97 -2.30 6.52
CA MET A 35 -5.77 -3.06 6.17
C MET A 35 -5.34 -3.95 7.32
N ASN A 36 -4.91 -5.17 6.98
CA ASN A 36 -4.27 -6.04 7.97
C ASN A 36 -2.82 -5.58 8.21
N GLU A 37 -2.08 -6.31 9.04
CA GLU A 37 -0.71 -5.93 9.41
C GLU A 37 0.21 -5.83 8.19
N VAL A 38 0.19 -6.82 7.30
CA VAL A 38 1.05 -6.83 6.11
C VAL A 38 0.72 -5.66 5.20
N ALA A 39 -0.55 -5.44 4.92
CA ALA A 39 -1.02 -4.32 4.10
C ALA A 39 -0.66 -2.97 4.74
N THR A 40 -0.75 -2.86 6.05
CA THR A 40 -0.37 -1.65 6.78
C THR A 40 1.10 -1.33 6.59
N ARG A 41 1.97 -2.35 6.65
CA ARG A 41 3.41 -2.15 6.41
C ARG A 41 3.67 -1.68 4.98
N ALA A 42 2.97 -2.25 4.00
CA ALA A 42 3.05 -1.79 2.63
C ALA A 42 2.61 -0.34 2.50
N TRP A 43 1.52 0.02 3.14
CA TRP A 43 1.00 1.39 3.14
C TRP A 43 2.00 2.39 3.73
N GLU A 44 2.66 2.03 4.82
CA GLU A 44 3.68 2.89 5.43
C GLU A 44 4.81 3.20 4.43
N GLN A 45 5.22 2.21 3.62
CA GLN A 45 6.23 2.42 2.58
C GLN A 45 5.71 3.31 1.45
N ILE A 46 4.45 3.15 1.08
CA ILE A 46 3.82 4.00 0.05
C ILE A 46 3.82 5.45 0.51
N ARG A 47 3.50 5.71 1.76
CA ARG A 47 3.51 7.07 2.32
C ARG A 47 4.88 7.72 2.27
N LYS A 48 5.94 6.93 2.34
CA LYS A 48 7.32 7.43 2.25
C LYS A 48 7.76 7.70 0.81
N GLY A 49 6.91 7.38 -0.17
CA GLY A 49 7.24 7.57 -1.57
C GLY A 49 8.13 6.49 -2.17
N SER A 50 8.10 5.28 -1.60
CA SER A 50 8.90 4.16 -2.10
C SER A 50 8.40 3.65 -3.43
N THR A 51 9.31 3.04 -4.22
CA THR A 51 8.95 2.36 -5.44
C THR A 51 8.33 0.99 -5.13
N PHE A 52 7.63 0.43 -6.10
CA PHE A 52 7.03 -0.90 -5.96
C PHE A 52 8.08 -1.96 -5.58
N GLY A 53 9.23 -1.96 -6.27
CA GLY A 53 10.31 -2.90 -5.97
C GLY A 53 10.88 -2.75 -4.56
N ALA A 54 11.05 -1.51 -4.10
CA ALA A 54 11.53 -1.25 -2.75
C ALA A 54 10.55 -1.73 -1.69
N ILE A 55 9.24 -1.61 -1.95
CA ILE A 55 8.20 -2.12 -1.03
C ILE A 55 8.26 -3.64 -0.97
N VAL A 56 8.38 -4.31 -2.12
CA VAL A 56 8.52 -5.77 -2.17
C VAL A 56 9.73 -6.22 -1.33
N ASP A 57 10.88 -5.57 -1.52
CA ASP A 57 12.10 -5.91 -0.79
C ASP A 57 11.94 -5.72 0.71
N ALA A 58 11.32 -4.62 1.14
CA ALA A 58 11.11 -4.33 2.54
C ALA A 58 10.18 -5.36 3.20
N LEU A 59 9.10 -5.73 2.54
CA LEU A 59 8.16 -6.71 3.05
C LEU A 59 8.74 -8.12 3.03
N HIS A 60 9.52 -8.45 2.01
CA HIS A 60 10.18 -9.74 1.91
C HIS A 60 11.19 -9.95 3.05
N ALA A 61 11.84 -8.86 3.48
CA ALA A 61 12.77 -8.92 4.61
C ALA A 61 12.05 -9.08 5.96
N GLU A 62 10.82 -8.59 6.08
CA GLU A 62 10.06 -8.58 7.32
C GLU A 62 9.18 -9.83 7.49
N PHE A 63 8.59 -10.32 6.40
CA PHE A 63 7.64 -11.43 6.45
C PHE A 63 8.19 -12.65 5.74
N ASP A 64 7.89 -13.83 6.28
CA ASP A 64 8.34 -15.12 5.74
C ASP A 64 7.39 -15.59 4.63
N VAL A 65 7.49 -14.95 3.47
CA VAL A 65 6.66 -15.22 2.29
C VAL A 65 7.57 -15.22 1.07
N SER A 66 7.30 -16.10 0.09
CA SER A 66 8.08 -16.10 -1.14
C SER A 66 7.89 -14.78 -1.90
N GLU A 67 8.96 -14.34 -2.58
CA GLU A 67 8.92 -13.07 -3.31
C GLU A 67 7.82 -13.07 -4.38
N ASP A 68 7.63 -14.17 -5.09
CA ASP A 68 6.63 -14.26 -6.17
C ASP A 68 5.21 -14.08 -5.64
N VAL A 69 4.90 -14.74 -4.51
CA VAL A 69 3.58 -14.61 -3.88
C VAL A 69 3.37 -13.18 -3.36
N LEU A 70 4.39 -12.65 -2.69
CA LEU A 70 4.34 -11.30 -2.13
C LEU A 70 4.15 -10.26 -3.22
N ARG A 71 4.89 -10.38 -4.33
CA ARG A 71 4.80 -9.44 -5.45
C ARG A 71 3.40 -9.45 -6.07
N ARG A 72 2.83 -10.63 -6.26
CA ARG A 72 1.49 -10.78 -6.82
C ARG A 72 0.42 -10.19 -5.89
N ASP A 73 0.52 -10.50 -4.59
CA ASP A 73 -0.44 -10.01 -3.62
C ASP A 73 -0.33 -8.49 -3.45
N LEU A 74 0.89 -7.97 -3.45
CA LEU A 74 1.12 -6.52 -3.35
C LEU A 74 0.56 -5.80 -4.58
N GLU A 75 0.74 -6.37 -5.78
CA GLU A 75 0.21 -5.77 -6.99
C GLU A 75 -1.32 -5.69 -6.95
N ARG A 76 -1.98 -6.75 -6.51
CA ARG A 76 -3.45 -6.76 -6.33
C ARG A 76 -3.89 -5.72 -5.32
N PHE A 77 -3.15 -5.61 -4.22
CA PHE A 77 -3.44 -4.64 -3.17
C PHE A 77 -3.32 -3.21 -3.71
N VAL A 78 -2.23 -2.91 -4.41
CA VAL A 78 -2.02 -1.59 -4.99
C VAL A 78 -3.09 -1.28 -6.03
N ASP A 79 -3.43 -2.24 -6.90
CA ASP A 79 -4.47 -2.05 -7.90
C ASP A 79 -5.82 -1.72 -7.26
N ALA A 80 -6.16 -2.39 -6.17
CA ALA A 80 -7.39 -2.09 -5.43
C ALA A 80 -7.38 -0.68 -4.85
N LEU A 81 -6.24 -0.23 -4.33
CA LEU A 81 -6.10 1.12 -3.79
C LEU A 81 -6.17 2.18 -4.89
N VAL A 82 -5.58 1.92 -6.05
CA VAL A 82 -5.64 2.82 -7.20
C VAL A 82 -7.08 2.94 -7.69
N GLU A 83 -7.80 1.83 -7.78
CA GLU A 83 -9.20 1.83 -8.19
C GLU A 83 -10.07 2.68 -7.26
N LYS A 84 -9.78 2.67 -5.97
CA LYS A 84 -10.51 3.47 -4.98
C LYS A 84 -9.94 4.89 -4.82
N LYS A 85 -8.95 5.26 -5.64
CA LYS A 85 -8.28 6.57 -5.61
C LYS A 85 -7.59 6.87 -4.28
N LEU A 86 -7.15 5.81 -3.60
CA LEU A 86 -6.42 5.93 -2.34
C LEU A 86 -4.90 6.00 -2.55
N VAL A 87 -4.42 5.59 -3.73
CA VAL A 87 -3.02 5.63 -4.13
C VAL A 87 -2.93 6.04 -5.59
N ALA A 88 -1.87 6.76 -5.92
CA ALA A 88 -1.53 7.09 -7.30
C ALA A 88 -0.23 6.36 -7.70
N VAL A 89 -0.15 5.93 -8.95
CA VAL A 89 1.05 5.31 -9.52
C VAL A 89 1.62 6.23 -10.59
N ASN A 90 2.90 6.50 -10.48
CA ASN A 90 3.63 7.34 -11.44
C ASN A 90 4.61 6.51 -12.26
#